data_45c9a5afa985babbfaf04949a89f1bee
#
_entry.id   45c9a5afa985babbfaf04949a89f1bee
#
_cell.length_a   1.000
_cell.length_b   1.000
_cell.length_c   1.000
_cell.angle_alpha   90.00
_cell.angle_beta   90.00
_cell.angle_gamma   90.00
#
_symmetry.space_group_name_H-M   'P 1'
#
loop_
_entity.id
_entity.type
_entity.pdbx_description
1 polymer ?
#
loop_
_entity_poly.entity_id
_entity_poly.type
_entity_poly.pdbx_seq_one_letter_code
_entity_poly.pdbx_strand_id
1 'polypeptide(L)'
;MKLLQCVRTLVLAGALTLAGASGALAEYTSWQDTDYDFSQVKTVYLSDMDMGGYRLQNSIKAQKMLQDYRKKAGKTKGVKVVLAPEPQFRALLPGDGEQKSLAAGASQGKTAERESKGGNQPAEMEERKVVAIPQEALDAGAQLYILANLDNCQVDSYLIPAHTEWKTREIDDSYWDEQGNWHTYYRTVTYPEYIPDYYVPYASVTVRFLWFDTQTGKLVAFSEDARVRDSENNSLGVYDRIIDRFFKNLKETVKK
;
A
#
# COMPACT_ATOMS: atom_id res chain seq x y z
N MET A 1 19.24 -45.20 -4.71
CA MET A 1 19.35 -43.80 -4.33
C MET A 1 18.81 -42.95 -5.47
N LYS A 2 17.58 -42.47 -5.38
CA LYS A 2 16.99 -41.54 -6.36
C LYS A 2 16.87 -40.20 -5.68
N LEU A 3 17.69 -39.23 -6.12
CA LEU A 3 17.60 -37.83 -5.74
C LEU A 3 16.31 -37.24 -6.34
N LEU A 4 15.31 -36.95 -5.50
CA LEU A 4 14.20 -36.08 -5.89
C LEU A 4 14.70 -34.65 -5.89
N GLN A 5 14.89 -34.09 -7.08
CA GLN A 5 15.00 -32.65 -7.27
C GLN A 5 13.62 -32.04 -7.08
N CYS A 6 13.40 -31.36 -5.96
CA CYS A 6 12.28 -30.45 -5.79
C CYS A 6 12.50 -29.22 -6.68
N VAL A 7 11.79 -29.17 -7.79
CA VAL A 7 11.70 -27.95 -8.62
C VAL A 7 10.69 -27.03 -7.91
N ARG A 8 11.21 -25.99 -7.22
CA ARG A 8 10.40 -24.91 -6.66
C ARG A 8 9.94 -24.02 -7.81
N THR A 9 8.67 -24.06 -8.13
CA THR A 9 8.07 -23.17 -9.13
C THR A 9 7.66 -21.89 -8.44
N LEU A 10 8.44 -20.83 -8.61
CA LEU A 10 8.12 -19.48 -8.18
C LEU A 10 7.10 -18.91 -9.18
N VAL A 11 5.85 -18.77 -8.77
CA VAL A 11 4.83 -18.08 -9.59
C VAL A 11 4.87 -16.60 -9.25
N LEU A 12 5.67 -15.85 -9.99
CA LEU A 12 5.64 -14.38 -10.00
C LEU A 12 4.48 -13.92 -10.88
N ALA A 13 3.36 -13.55 -10.28
CA ALA A 13 2.28 -12.85 -10.97
C ALA A 13 2.55 -11.34 -10.93
N GLY A 14 3.47 -10.88 -11.76
CA GLY A 14 3.69 -9.46 -12.03
C GLY A 14 2.75 -8.97 -13.12
N ALA A 15 1.64 -8.34 -12.77
CA ALA A 15 0.80 -7.62 -13.72
C ALA A 15 1.17 -6.14 -13.72
N LEU A 16 2.07 -5.75 -14.64
CA LEU A 16 2.31 -4.35 -14.98
C LEU A 16 1.24 -3.93 -15.98
N THR A 17 0.19 -3.26 -15.53
CA THR A 17 -0.73 -2.56 -16.42
C THR A 17 -0.35 -1.08 -16.46
N LEU A 18 0.39 -0.69 -17.49
CA LEU A 18 0.55 0.69 -17.90
C LEU A 18 -0.73 1.10 -18.63
N ALA A 19 -1.66 1.72 -17.89
CA ALA A 19 -2.78 2.45 -18.48
C ALA A 19 -2.53 3.94 -18.22
N GLY A 20 -2.34 4.69 -19.30
CA GLY A 20 -2.19 6.12 -19.24
C GLY A 20 -3.44 6.83 -18.71
N ALA A 21 -3.20 8.00 -18.14
CA ALA A 21 -4.11 9.01 -17.62
C ALA A 21 -4.57 8.79 -16.16
N SER A 22 -4.09 9.69 -15.32
CA SER A 22 -4.25 9.85 -13.86
C SER A 22 -3.40 8.89 -13.02
N GLY A 23 -2.30 9.42 -12.46
CA GLY A 23 -1.23 8.70 -11.77
C GLY A 23 -1.61 7.98 -10.49
N ALA A 24 -2.31 6.86 -10.60
CA ALA A 24 -2.46 5.93 -9.49
C ALA A 24 -1.50 4.77 -9.71
N LEU A 25 -0.36 4.80 -9.05
CA LEU A 25 0.54 3.66 -8.99
C LEU A 25 0.09 2.75 -7.85
N ALA A 26 -0.14 1.48 -8.17
CA ALA A 26 -0.44 0.45 -7.18
C ALA A 26 0.46 -0.74 -7.45
N GLU A 27 1.32 -1.04 -6.51
CA GLU A 27 2.16 -2.24 -6.51
C GLU A 27 1.66 -3.18 -5.43
N TYR A 28 1.40 -4.43 -5.82
CA TYR A 28 0.99 -5.48 -4.91
C TYR A 28 1.92 -6.66 -5.08
N THR A 29 2.66 -6.95 -4.04
CA THR A 29 3.56 -8.11 -3.97
C THR A 29 3.02 -9.10 -2.96
N SER A 30 2.99 -10.39 -3.30
CA SER A 30 2.57 -11.43 -2.38
C SER A 30 3.29 -12.73 -2.67
N TRP A 31 3.48 -13.50 -1.60
CA TRP A 31 4.02 -14.85 -1.63
C TRP A 31 3.26 -15.74 -0.64
N GLN A 32 3.10 -17.01 -0.98
CA GLN A 32 2.51 -18.03 -0.13
C GLN A 32 3.35 -19.30 -0.21
N ASP A 33 3.55 -19.95 0.92
CA ASP A 33 4.17 -21.27 0.98
C ASP A 33 3.20 -22.30 0.39
N THR A 34 3.65 -23.01 -0.65
CA THR A 34 2.85 -24.04 -1.33
C THR A 34 2.66 -25.30 -0.51
N ASP A 35 3.52 -25.51 0.48
CA ASP A 35 3.50 -26.68 1.34
C ASP A 35 2.59 -26.49 2.57
N TYR A 36 2.13 -25.24 2.80
CA TYR A 36 1.22 -24.92 3.91
C TYR A 36 -0.25 -25.04 3.48
N ASP A 37 -1.02 -25.86 4.20
CA ASP A 37 -2.44 -26.07 3.93
C ASP A 37 -3.33 -24.99 4.58
N PHE A 38 -3.56 -23.92 3.83
CA PHE A 38 -4.43 -22.82 4.27
C PHE A 38 -5.90 -23.23 4.47
N SER A 39 -6.36 -24.34 3.87
CA SER A 39 -7.74 -24.82 4.00
C SER A 39 -8.08 -25.31 5.43
N GLN A 40 -7.08 -25.68 6.20
CA GLN A 40 -7.22 -26.12 7.59
C GLN A 40 -7.33 -24.95 8.57
N VAL A 41 -7.11 -23.71 8.11
CA VAL A 41 -7.12 -22.52 8.97
C VAL A 41 -8.55 -22.13 9.30
N LYS A 42 -8.92 -22.26 10.57
CA LYS A 42 -10.24 -21.88 11.11
C LYS A 42 -10.19 -20.62 11.95
N THR A 43 -9.06 -20.37 12.58
CA THR A 43 -8.85 -19.23 13.48
C THR A 43 -7.56 -18.53 13.12
N VAL A 44 -7.64 -17.23 12.96
CA VAL A 44 -6.51 -16.33 12.67
C VAL A 44 -6.41 -15.32 13.80
N TYR A 45 -5.23 -15.16 14.36
CA TYR A 45 -4.92 -14.10 15.31
C TYR A 45 -4.25 -12.93 14.56
N LEU A 46 -4.88 -11.78 14.57
CA LEU A 46 -4.33 -10.56 13.98
C LEU A 46 -3.68 -9.71 15.06
N SER A 47 -2.43 -9.30 14.84
CA SER A 47 -1.83 -8.23 15.63
C SER A 47 -2.61 -6.94 15.45
N ASP A 48 -2.47 -6.04 16.40
CA ASP A 48 -2.76 -4.63 16.09
C ASP A 48 -1.77 -4.13 15.03
N MET A 49 -2.19 -3.12 14.26
CA MET A 49 -1.31 -2.60 13.21
C MET A 49 -0.18 -1.79 13.84
N ASP A 50 1.06 -2.19 13.57
CA ASP A 50 2.23 -1.38 13.91
C ASP A 50 2.31 -0.19 12.95
N MET A 51 2.21 0.99 13.50
CA MET A 51 2.25 2.26 12.75
C MET A 51 3.55 3.03 12.99
N GLY A 52 4.48 2.48 13.77
CA GLY A 52 5.77 3.10 14.05
C GLY A 52 5.65 4.57 14.43
N GLY A 53 6.51 5.41 13.83
CA GLY A 53 6.52 6.86 14.07
C GLY A 53 5.28 7.62 13.58
N TYR A 54 4.51 7.08 12.63
CA TYR A 54 3.28 7.72 12.13
C TYR A 54 2.25 7.96 13.23
N ARG A 55 2.13 7.05 14.18
CA ARG A 55 1.24 7.14 15.33
C ARG A 55 1.52 8.35 16.21
N LEU A 56 2.79 8.68 16.41
CA LEU A 56 3.21 9.83 17.22
C LEU A 56 2.92 11.16 16.53
N GLN A 57 3.09 11.20 15.22
CA GLN A 57 2.93 12.41 14.42
C GLN A 57 1.46 12.72 14.09
N ASN A 58 0.60 11.69 13.98
CA ASN A 58 -0.77 11.80 13.47
C ASN A 58 -1.76 11.00 14.31
N SER A 59 -1.80 11.22 15.63
CA SER A 59 -2.56 10.40 16.58
C SER A 59 -4.04 10.20 16.22
N ILE A 60 -4.74 11.24 15.77
CA ILE A 60 -6.18 11.17 15.42
C ILE A 60 -6.39 10.30 14.17
N LYS A 61 -5.57 10.49 13.12
CA LYS A 61 -5.65 9.69 11.89
C LYS A 61 -5.28 8.24 12.18
N ALA A 62 -4.23 8.01 12.96
CA ALA A 62 -3.79 6.68 13.35
C ALA A 62 -4.88 5.93 14.14
N GLN A 63 -5.56 6.59 15.09
CA GLN A 63 -6.69 6.00 15.79
C GLN A 63 -7.81 5.59 14.84
N LYS A 64 -8.17 6.45 13.90
CA LYS A 64 -9.20 6.15 12.92
C LYS A 64 -8.81 4.95 12.04
N MET A 65 -7.57 4.89 11.57
CA MET A 65 -7.05 3.76 10.79
C MET A 65 -7.11 2.45 11.58
N LEU A 66 -6.72 2.47 12.86
CA LEU A 66 -6.81 1.30 13.76
C LEU A 66 -8.26 0.87 13.99
N GLN A 67 -9.17 1.80 14.24
CA GLN A 67 -10.58 1.51 14.40
C GLN A 67 -11.19 0.88 13.14
N ASP A 68 -10.87 1.41 11.96
CA ASP A 68 -11.34 0.87 10.69
C ASP A 68 -10.77 -0.53 10.42
N TYR A 69 -9.49 -0.77 10.72
CA TYR A 69 -8.86 -2.09 10.66
C TYR A 69 -9.59 -3.10 11.55
N ARG A 70 -9.78 -2.78 12.84
CA ARG A 70 -10.47 -3.63 13.81
C ARG A 70 -11.93 -3.90 13.42
N LYS A 71 -12.62 -2.88 12.93
CA LYS A 71 -14.00 -2.99 12.45
C LYS A 71 -14.13 -3.93 11.25
N LYS A 72 -13.18 -3.87 10.30
CA LYS A 72 -13.15 -4.76 9.12
C LYS A 72 -12.78 -6.18 9.52
N ALA A 73 -11.84 -6.37 10.44
CA ALA A 73 -11.49 -7.67 11.00
C ALA A 73 -12.71 -8.35 11.63
N GLY A 74 -13.46 -7.64 12.46
CA GLY A 74 -14.67 -8.17 13.10
C GLY A 74 -15.82 -8.48 12.12
N LYS A 75 -15.80 -7.95 10.90
CA LYS A 75 -16.78 -8.24 9.85
C LYS A 75 -16.38 -9.38 8.91
N THR A 76 -15.16 -9.90 9.04
CA THR A 76 -14.66 -10.96 8.18
C THR A 76 -15.41 -12.25 8.44
N LYS A 77 -16.08 -12.78 7.39
CA LYS A 77 -16.86 -14.02 7.46
C LYS A 77 -16.06 -15.18 6.86
N GLY A 78 -16.24 -16.38 7.42
CA GLY A 78 -15.67 -17.62 6.87
C GLY A 78 -14.41 -18.09 7.59
N VAL A 79 -13.79 -17.24 8.38
CA VAL A 79 -12.69 -17.56 9.32
C VAL A 79 -12.92 -16.80 10.62
N LYS A 80 -12.62 -17.41 11.75
CA LYS A 80 -12.68 -16.75 13.06
C LYS A 80 -11.45 -15.85 13.18
N VAL A 81 -11.67 -14.54 13.20
CA VAL A 81 -10.61 -13.57 13.45
C VAL A 81 -10.60 -13.15 14.90
N VAL A 82 -9.48 -13.35 15.57
CA VAL A 82 -9.22 -12.88 16.93
C VAL A 82 -8.22 -11.74 16.83
N LEU A 83 -8.57 -10.60 17.42
CA LEU A 83 -7.71 -9.42 17.41
C LEU A 83 -6.88 -9.36 18.70
N ALA A 84 -5.65 -8.92 18.58
CA ALA A 84 -4.85 -8.51 19.73
C ALA A 84 -5.61 -7.50 20.59
N PRO A 85 -5.44 -7.53 21.92
CA PRO A 85 -6.03 -6.53 22.81
C PRO A 85 -5.69 -5.12 22.32
N GLU A 86 -6.64 -4.21 22.51
CA GLU A 86 -6.40 -2.81 22.16
C GLU A 86 -5.24 -2.27 22.98
N PRO A 87 -4.18 -1.73 22.32
CA PRO A 87 -3.08 -1.16 23.07
C PRO A 87 -3.65 -0.03 23.93
N GLN A 88 -3.46 -0.15 25.27
CA GLN A 88 -3.87 0.91 26.17
C GLN A 88 -3.09 2.17 25.79
N PHE A 89 -3.79 3.14 25.22
CA PHE A 89 -3.25 4.47 24.99
C PHE A 89 -3.10 5.16 26.36
N ARG A 90 -1.99 4.93 27.04
CA ARG A 90 -1.56 5.85 28.05
C ARG A 90 -1.28 7.15 27.34
N ALA A 91 -2.18 8.11 27.50
CA ALA A 91 -1.87 9.49 27.16
C ALA A 91 -0.55 9.80 27.88
N LEU A 92 0.51 10.01 27.12
CA LEU A 92 1.75 10.58 27.65
C LEU A 92 1.34 12.00 28.09
N LEU A 93 0.99 12.14 29.36
CA LEU A 93 0.88 13.45 29.97
C LEU A 93 2.27 14.10 29.84
N PRO A 94 2.35 15.35 29.37
CA PRO A 94 3.61 16.05 29.31
C PRO A 94 4.12 16.25 30.76
N GLY A 95 5.03 15.41 31.23
CA GLY A 95 5.57 15.50 32.58
C GLY A 95 6.53 14.40 33.00
N ASP A 96 6.48 13.21 32.44
CA ASP A 96 7.36 12.11 32.85
C ASP A 96 8.46 11.83 31.83
N GLY A 97 9.23 12.86 31.51
CA GLY A 97 10.34 12.79 30.57
C GLY A 97 11.69 12.74 31.27
N GLU A 98 12.17 11.59 31.70
CA GLU A 98 13.62 11.38 31.74
C GLU A 98 14.13 11.29 30.30
N GLN A 99 14.64 12.41 29.83
CA GLN A 99 15.41 12.51 28.59
C GLN A 99 16.71 11.71 28.71
N LYS A 100 16.73 10.46 28.23
CA LYS A 100 17.97 9.87 27.75
C LYS A 100 18.22 10.36 26.33
N SER A 101 18.95 11.45 26.24
CA SER A 101 19.54 11.99 25.03
C SER A 101 20.47 10.94 24.43
N LEU A 102 20.08 10.33 23.33
CA LEU A 102 21.03 9.69 22.41
C LEU A 102 21.34 10.72 21.32
N ALA A 103 22.60 11.20 21.41
CA ALA A 103 23.17 12.21 20.54
C ALA A 103 23.00 11.84 19.06
N ALA A 104 22.42 12.76 18.33
CA ALA A 104 22.35 12.75 16.88
C ALA A 104 23.76 12.93 16.29
N GLY A 105 24.24 11.95 15.57
CA GLY A 105 25.33 12.11 14.61
C GLY A 105 24.78 12.73 13.33
N ALA A 106 25.03 14.02 13.13
CA ALA A 106 24.83 14.70 11.88
C ALA A 106 25.83 14.15 10.84
N SER A 107 25.33 13.57 9.77
CA SER A 107 26.11 13.30 8.57
C SER A 107 25.46 14.01 7.40
N GLN A 108 26.15 15.06 6.97
CA GLN A 108 25.88 15.86 5.78
C GLN A 108 25.94 15.03 4.50
N GLY A 109 25.08 15.42 3.60
CA GLY A 109 24.83 15.02 2.25
C GLY A 109 25.96 14.45 1.39
N LYS A 110 25.55 13.47 0.62
CA LYS A 110 26.03 13.27 -0.75
C LYS A 110 24.88 12.72 -1.57
N THR A 111 24.45 13.54 -2.50
CA THR A 111 23.65 13.15 -3.66
C THR A 111 24.37 12.00 -4.36
N ALA A 112 23.82 10.82 -4.29
CA ALA A 112 24.24 9.69 -5.09
C ALA A 112 23.07 9.32 -6.00
N GLU A 113 23.25 9.61 -7.29
CA GLU A 113 22.51 8.97 -8.35
C GLU A 113 22.54 7.45 -8.11
N ARG A 114 21.40 6.89 -7.75
CA ARG A 114 21.24 5.46 -7.65
C ARG A 114 20.59 5.00 -8.95
N GLU A 115 21.43 4.56 -9.89
CA GLU A 115 21.00 3.72 -10.99
C GLU A 115 20.20 2.55 -10.45
N SER A 116 18.94 2.51 -10.87
CA SER A 116 18.02 1.40 -10.65
C SER A 116 18.51 0.19 -11.47
N LYS A 117 19.38 -0.62 -10.89
CA LYS A 117 19.55 -2.00 -11.32
C LYS A 117 18.50 -2.84 -10.60
N GLY A 118 17.50 -3.25 -11.37
CA GLY A 118 16.53 -4.27 -10.96
C GLY A 118 17.24 -5.52 -10.45
N GLY A 119 16.96 -5.86 -9.24
CA GLY A 119 17.36 -7.08 -8.58
C GLY A 119 16.25 -7.47 -7.63
N ASN A 120 15.33 -8.33 -8.12
CA ASN A 120 14.31 -8.99 -7.32
C ASN A 120 14.97 -9.84 -6.25
N GLN A 121 15.01 -9.37 -5.00
CA GLN A 121 15.21 -10.25 -3.85
C GLN A 121 14.70 -9.65 -2.53
N PRO A 122 13.37 -9.42 -2.36
CA PRO A 122 12.82 -9.31 -1.00
C PRO A 122 12.45 -10.68 -0.41
N ALA A 123 12.09 -11.67 -1.24
CA ALA A 123 11.49 -12.92 -0.76
C ALA A 123 12.48 -13.88 -0.07
N GLU A 124 13.71 -13.98 -0.54
CA GLU A 124 14.67 -14.93 0.06
C GLU A 124 15.16 -14.57 1.45
N MET A 125 15.09 -13.29 1.83
CA MET A 125 15.55 -12.83 3.15
C MET A 125 14.49 -13.00 4.24
N GLU A 126 13.21 -13.07 3.88
CA GLU A 126 12.10 -13.24 4.84
C GLU A 126 11.71 -14.71 5.07
N GLU A 127 12.03 -15.62 4.15
CA GLU A 127 11.76 -17.07 4.28
C GLU A 127 12.36 -17.74 5.53
N ARG A 128 13.31 -17.09 6.19
CA ARG A 128 14.00 -17.63 7.37
C ARG A 128 13.56 -17.00 8.69
N LYS A 129 12.58 -16.11 8.66
CA LYS A 129 12.16 -15.40 9.86
C LYS A 129 11.24 -16.29 10.69
N VAL A 130 11.77 -16.80 11.78
CA VAL A 130 10.97 -17.45 12.84
C VAL A 130 10.68 -16.39 13.89
N VAL A 131 9.41 -16.22 14.22
CA VAL A 131 8.95 -15.22 15.19
C VAL A 131 8.39 -15.95 16.42
N ALA A 132 8.63 -15.37 17.59
CA ALA A 132 7.97 -15.81 18.80
C ALA A 132 6.46 -15.50 18.70
N ILE A 133 5.64 -16.54 18.77
CA ILE A 133 4.18 -16.41 18.71
C ILE A 133 3.67 -15.91 20.07
N PRO A 134 2.83 -14.86 20.10
CA PRO A 134 2.22 -14.40 21.33
C PRO A 134 1.38 -15.50 22.00
N GLN A 135 1.45 -15.58 23.35
CA GLN A 135 0.71 -16.60 24.11
C GLN A 135 -0.80 -16.47 23.87
N GLU A 136 -1.29 -15.24 23.71
CA GLU A 136 -2.72 -14.98 23.45
C GLU A 136 -3.19 -15.58 22.11
N ALA A 137 -2.29 -15.67 21.12
CA ALA A 137 -2.61 -16.33 19.84
C ALA A 137 -2.74 -17.85 20.01
N LEU A 138 -1.88 -18.44 20.85
CA LEU A 138 -1.91 -19.87 21.19
C LEU A 138 -3.16 -20.19 22.02
N ASP A 139 -3.47 -19.37 23.02
CA ASP A 139 -4.65 -19.52 23.88
C ASP A 139 -5.96 -19.37 23.09
N ALA A 140 -5.96 -18.54 22.05
CA ALA A 140 -7.09 -18.40 21.14
C ALA A 140 -7.28 -19.61 20.20
N GLY A 141 -6.34 -20.56 20.19
CA GLY A 141 -6.32 -21.70 19.27
C GLY A 141 -6.16 -21.28 17.81
N ALA A 142 -5.45 -20.18 17.55
CA ALA A 142 -5.21 -19.71 16.21
C ALA A 142 -4.19 -20.60 15.49
N GLN A 143 -4.43 -20.89 14.21
CA GLN A 143 -3.49 -21.59 13.35
C GLN A 143 -2.53 -20.61 12.65
N LEU A 144 -2.99 -19.38 12.41
CA LEU A 144 -2.19 -18.30 11.83
C LEU A 144 -2.08 -17.13 12.77
N TYR A 145 -0.88 -16.57 12.86
CA TYR A 145 -0.58 -15.28 13.45
C TYR A 145 -0.19 -14.31 12.35
N ILE A 146 -0.90 -13.19 12.23
CA ILE A 146 -0.63 -12.19 11.19
C ILE A 146 -0.18 -10.90 11.85
N LEU A 147 1.04 -10.46 11.47
CA LEU A 147 1.57 -9.14 11.79
C LEU A 147 1.17 -8.15 10.70
N ALA A 148 0.65 -6.99 11.11
CA ALA A 148 0.29 -5.90 10.22
C ALA A 148 1.18 -4.68 10.50
N ASN A 149 1.89 -4.19 9.48
CA ASN A 149 2.79 -3.04 9.58
C ASN A 149 2.39 -1.96 8.58
N LEU A 150 2.26 -0.73 9.04
CA LEU A 150 2.14 0.46 8.21
C LEU A 150 3.56 1.01 7.96
N ASP A 151 4.16 0.64 6.84
CA ASP A 151 5.55 1.01 6.53
C ASP A 151 5.66 2.45 6.02
N ASN A 152 4.64 2.94 5.31
CA ASN A 152 4.58 4.31 4.83
C ASN A 152 3.14 4.84 4.86
N CYS A 153 2.98 6.09 5.28
CA CYS A 153 1.72 6.81 5.18
C CYS A 153 2.00 8.32 5.16
N GLN A 154 2.06 8.88 3.97
CA GLN A 154 2.38 10.29 3.78
C GLN A 154 1.42 10.97 2.80
N VAL A 155 1.29 12.26 2.96
CA VAL A 155 0.66 13.16 2.00
C VAL A 155 1.66 14.25 1.70
N ASP A 156 1.95 14.47 0.43
CA ASP A 156 2.93 15.44 -0.04
C ASP A 156 2.48 16.01 -1.39
N SER A 157 3.30 16.80 -2.04
CA SER A 157 3.03 17.34 -3.36
C SER A 157 4.31 17.41 -4.19
N TYR A 158 4.17 17.25 -5.51
CA TYR A 158 5.25 17.47 -6.46
C TYR A 158 4.92 18.62 -7.40
N LEU A 159 5.96 19.32 -7.83
CA LEU A 159 5.84 20.44 -8.74
C LEU A 159 5.77 19.94 -10.18
N ILE A 160 4.74 20.33 -10.92
CA ILE A 160 4.72 20.26 -12.38
C ILE A 160 5.26 21.58 -12.91
N PRO A 161 6.39 21.59 -13.62
CA PRO A 161 6.96 22.81 -14.19
C PRO A 161 6.02 23.42 -15.22
N ALA A 162 6.13 24.73 -15.38
CA ALA A 162 5.43 25.44 -16.44
C ALA A 162 5.74 24.80 -17.81
N HIS A 163 4.71 24.62 -18.62
CA HIS A 163 4.81 23.99 -19.93
C HIS A 163 3.75 24.51 -20.89
N THR A 164 3.89 24.18 -22.14
CA THR A 164 2.90 24.54 -23.17
C THR A 164 2.19 23.27 -23.64
N GLU A 165 0.87 23.28 -23.59
CA GLU A 165 0.02 22.24 -24.14
C GLU A 165 -0.59 22.70 -25.46
N TRP A 166 -0.68 21.79 -26.43
CA TRP A 166 -1.39 22.04 -27.67
C TRP A 166 -2.85 21.59 -27.52
N LYS A 167 -3.77 22.57 -27.56
CA LYS A 167 -5.22 22.29 -27.48
C LYS A 167 -5.87 22.49 -28.84
N THR A 168 -6.95 21.75 -29.05
CA THR A 168 -7.78 21.86 -30.24
C THR A 168 -9.16 22.40 -29.86
N ARG A 169 -9.68 23.26 -30.70
CA ARG A 169 -11.07 23.70 -30.62
C ARG A 169 -11.69 23.77 -32.01
N GLU A 170 -12.96 23.56 -32.10
CA GLU A 170 -13.75 23.85 -33.28
C GLU A 170 -14.10 25.33 -33.30
N ILE A 171 -13.92 25.96 -34.42
CA ILE A 171 -14.34 27.33 -34.65
C ILE A 171 -15.25 27.36 -35.87
N ASP A 172 -16.27 28.20 -35.78
CA ASP A 172 -17.11 28.51 -36.92
C ASP A 172 -16.33 29.45 -37.86
N ASP A 173 -16.35 29.10 -39.11
CA ASP A 173 -15.80 29.97 -40.16
C ASP A 173 -16.86 30.13 -41.26
N SER A 174 -16.83 31.23 -41.93
CA SER A 174 -17.91 31.54 -42.87
C SER A 174 -17.40 32.27 -44.08
N TYR A 175 -18.00 32.02 -45.24
CA TYR A 175 -17.66 32.69 -46.47
C TYR A 175 -18.92 32.91 -47.35
N TRP A 176 -18.82 33.91 -48.27
CA TRP A 176 -19.81 34.10 -49.33
C TRP A 176 -19.34 33.35 -50.55
N ASP A 177 -20.23 32.58 -51.20
CA ASP A 177 -19.92 32.00 -52.51
C ASP A 177 -20.08 33.02 -53.64
N GLU A 178 -19.67 32.64 -54.85
CA GLU A 178 -19.76 33.48 -56.02
C GLU A 178 -21.21 33.87 -56.40
N GLN A 179 -22.18 33.13 -55.91
CA GLN A 179 -23.60 33.37 -56.10
C GLN A 179 -24.21 34.27 -55.02
N GLY A 180 -23.41 34.71 -54.07
CA GLY A 180 -23.83 35.56 -52.96
C GLY A 180 -24.56 34.84 -51.81
N ASN A 181 -24.37 33.51 -51.66
CA ASN A 181 -24.93 32.77 -50.55
C ASN A 181 -23.89 32.70 -49.42
N TRP A 182 -24.40 32.79 -48.21
CA TRP A 182 -23.59 32.67 -47.00
C TRP A 182 -23.45 31.20 -46.62
N HIS A 183 -22.21 30.73 -46.39
CA HIS A 183 -21.89 29.39 -45.95
C HIS A 183 -21.15 29.44 -44.64
N THR A 184 -21.56 28.58 -43.68
CA THR A 184 -20.83 28.37 -42.43
C THR A 184 -20.30 26.94 -42.40
N TYR A 185 -19.05 26.79 -42.01
CA TYR A 185 -18.45 25.49 -41.82
C TYR A 185 -17.61 25.50 -40.52
N TYR A 186 -17.41 24.32 -39.96
CA TYR A 186 -16.59 24.14 -38.74
C TYR A 186 -15.20 23.69 -39.16
N ARG A 187 -14.20 24.28 -38.53
CA ARG A 187 -12.83 23.81 -38.67
C ARG A 187 -12.16 23.68 -37.32
N THR A 188 -11.34 22.64 -37.18
CA THR A 188 -10.54 22.42 -35.99
C THR A 188 -9.23 23.24 -36.10
N VAL A 189 -9.01 24.09 -35.13
CA VAL A 189 -7.76 24.81 -34.98
C VAL A 189 -7.00 24.35 -33.78
N THR A 190 -5.68 24.22 -33.91
CA THR A 190 -4.79 23.89 -32.80
C THR A 190 -4.08 25.16 -32.37
N TYR A 191 -4.04 25.39 -31.05
CA TYR A 191 -3.38 26.56 -30.47
C TYR A 191 -2.58 26.14 -29.23
N PRO A 192 -1.45 26.81 -28.95
CA PRO A 192 -0.68 26.60 -27.77
C PRO A 192 -1.37 27.28 -26.57
N GLU A 193 -1.45 26.57 -25.45
CA GLU A 193 -1.88 27.12 -24.16
C GLU A 193 -0.74 27.00 -23.16
N TYR A 194 -0.34 28.12 -22.58
CA TYR A 194 0.68 28.15 -21.53
C TYR A 194 0.04 27.77 -20.20
N ILE A 195 0.55 26.68 -19.59
CA ILE A 195 0.18 26.22 -18.27
C ILE A 195 1.31 26.64 -17.30
N PRO A 196 1.03 27.51 -16.32
CA PRO A 196 2.03 27.87 -15.31
C PRO A 196 2.38 26.66 -14.45
N ASP A 197 3.49 26.76 -13.72
CA ASP A 197 3.85 25.75 -12.74
C ASP A 197 2.79 25.61 -11.64
N TYR A 198 2.55 24.37 -11.23
CA TYR A 198 1.58 24.06 -10.18
C TYR A 198 1.97 22.81 -9.39
N TYR A 199 1.51 22.77 -8.10
CA TYR A 199 1.73 21.60 -7.26
C TYR A 199 0.56 20.63 -7.35
N VAL A 200 0.90 19.35 -7.51
CA VAL A 200 -0.07 18.24 -7.48
C VAL A 200 0.10 17.52 -6.14
N PRO A 201 -0.92 17.52 -5.28
CA PRO A 201 -0.87 16.74 -4.06
C PRO A 201 -0.94 15.25 -4.38
N TYR A 202 -0.27 14.42 -3.56
CA TYR A 202 -0.39 12.98 -3.63
C TYR A 202 -0.44 12.35 -2.24
N ALA A 203 -1.06 11.19 -2.14
CA ALA A 203 -1.04 10.36 -0.96
C ALA A 203 -0.37 9.03 -1.27
N SER A 204 0.59 8.63 -0.43
CA SER A 204 1.30 7.36 -0.51
C SER A 204 1.09 6.56 0.75
N VAL A 205 0.68 5.29 0.60
CA VAL A 205 0.46 4.37 1.71
C VAL A 205 1.02 3.00 1.33
N THR A 206 1.81 2.41 2.24
CA THR A 206 2.33 1.05 2.11
C THR A 206 2.01 0.28 3.38
N VAL A 207 1.35 -0.87 3.22
CA VAL A 207 1.02 -1.77 4.34
C VAL A 207 1.52 -3.16 4.00
N ARG A 208 2.17 -3.79 4.98
CA ARG A 208 2.74 -5.12 4.90
C ARG A 208 2.06 -6.05 5.90
N PHE A 209 1.77 -7.27 5.46
CA PHE A 209 1.21 -8.34 6.28
C PHE A 209 2.11 -9.57 6.20
N LEU A 210 2.56 -10.03 7.37
CA LEU A 210 3.40 -11.22 7.53
C LEU A 210 2.58 -12.29 8.24
N TRP A 211 2.45 -13.48 7.65
CA TRP A 211 1.61 -14.55 8.14
C TRP A 211 2.49 -15.70 8.64
N PHE A 212 2.35 -16.01 9.91
CA PHE A 212 3.14 -17.03 10.57
C PHE A 212 2.26 -18.20 10.99
N ASP A 213 2.75 -19.41 10.77
CA ASP A 213 2.17 -20.61 11.38
C ASP A 213 2.41 -20.58 12.90
N THR A 214 1.35 -20.71 13.68
CA THR A 214 1.45 -20.60 15.16
C THR A 214 2.18 -21.77 15.79
N GLN A 215 2.24 -22.94 15.15
CA GLN A 215 2.91 -24.12 15.69
C GLN A 215 4.42 -24.04 15.53
N THR A 216 4.88 -23.54 14.39
CA THR A 216 6.31 -23.53 14.05
C THR A 216 6.95 -22.16 14.15
N GLY A 217 6.15 -21.08 14.22
CA GLY A 217 6.63 -19.69 14.13
C GLY A 217 7.19 -19.31 12.78
N LYS A 218 7.07 -20.16 11.75
CA LYS A 218 7.59 -19.90 10.41
C LYS A 218 6.69 -18.98 9.61
N LEU A 219 7.29 -18.13 8.78
CA LEU A 219 6.57 -17.34 7.79
C LEU A 219 5.99 -18.28 6.72
N VAL A 220 4.67 -18.24 6.54
CA VAL A 220 3.94 -19.05 5.55
C VAL A 220 3.28 -18.22 4.46
N ALA A 221 3.11 -16.93 4.66
CA ALA A 221 2.69 -16.01 3.62
C ALA A 221 3.14 -14.58 3.90
N PHE A 222 3.22 -13.82 2.85
CA PHE A 222 3.58 -12.40 2.87
C PHE A 222 2.72 -11.65 1.85
N SER A 223 2.31 -10.43 2.20
CA SER A 223 1.75 -9.50 1.23
C SER A 223 2.10 -8.07 1.58
N GLU A 224 2.42 -7.30 0.55
CA GLU A 224 2.66 -5.87 0.60
C GLU A 224 1.80 -5.18 -0.45
N ASP A 225 1.09 -4.14 -0.03
CA ASP A 225 0.28 -3.30 -0.94
C ASP A 225 0.77 -1.86 -0.79
N ALA A 226 1.46 -1.38 -1.81
CA ALA A 226 1.95 -0.01 -1.91
C ALA A 226 1.12 0.76 -2.92
N ARG A 227 0.57 1.89 -2.53
CA ARG A 227 -0.27 2.73 -3.39
C ARG A 227 0.10 4.18 -3.29
N VAL A 228 0.22 4.79 -4.46
CA VAL A 228 0.33 6.23 -4.63
C VAL A 228 -0.87 6.72 -5.41
N ARG A 229 -1.47 7.82 -4.97
CA ARG A 229 -2.55 8.49 -5.68
C ARG A 229 -2.27 9.96 -5.82
N ASP A 230 -2.20 10.39 -7.06
CA ASP A 230 -2.14 11.80 -7.40
C ASP A 230 -3.49 12.47 -7.19
N SER A 231 -3.45 13.78 -6.97
CA SER A 231 -4.61 14.63 -6.69
C SER A 231 -5.39 14.23 -5.43
N GLU A 232 -4.77 13.42 -4.56
CA GLU A 232 -5.34 12.96 -3.31
C GLU A 232 -4.59 13.61 -2.13
N ASN A 233 -5.31 14.30 -1.29
CA ASN A 233 -4.76 14.92 -0.07
C ASN A 233 -5.14 14.14 1.20
N ASN A 234 -5.72 12.95 1.05
CA ASN A 234 -6.21 12.14 2.16
C ASN A 234 -5.74 10.69 2.06
N SER A 235 -4.74 10.34 2.86
CA SER A 235 -4.21 8.98 2.95
C SER A 235 -5.20 7.92 3.46
N LEU A 236 -6.26 8.33 4.18
CA LEU A 236 -7.25 7.39 4.72
C LEU A 236 -7.98 6.61 3.63
N GLY A 237 -8.37 7.29 2.53
CA GLY A 237 -9.05 6.62 1.42
C GLY A 237 -8.15 5.62 0.67
N VAL A 238 -6.84 5.89 0.62
CA VAL A 238 -5.84 4.96 0.06
C VAL A 238 -5.65 3.76 0.99
N TYR A 239 -5.48 4.02 2.29
CA TYR A 239 -5.38 3.00 3.33
C TYR A 239 -6.59 2.05 3.33
N ASP A 240 -7.80 2.58 3.32
CA ASP A 240 -9.02 1.79 3.34
C ASP A 240 -9.09 0.74 2.23
N ARG A 241 -8.64 1.10 1.03
CA ARG A 241 -8.61 0.18 -0.12
C ARG A 241 -7.57 -0.94 0.05
N ILE A 242 -6.44 -0.63 0.69
CA ILE A 242 -5.42 -1.64 1.03
C ILE A 242 -6.00 -2.64 2.01
N ILE A 243 -6.64 -2.15 3.08
CA ILE A 243 -7.23 -2.99 4.12
C ILE A 243 -8.39 -3.84 3.57
N ASP A 244 -9.23 -3.27 2.69
CA ASP A 244 -10.29 -4.04 2.03
C ASP A 244 -9.73 -5.18 1.18
N ARG A 245 -8.66 -4.92 0.41
CA ARG A 245 -7.97 -5.95 -0.37
C ARG A 245 -7.41 -7.05 0.53
N PHE A 246 -6.75 -6.66 1.61
CA PHE A 246 -6.19 -7.61 2.56
C PHE A 246 -7.26 -8.56 3.12
N PHE A 247 -8.36 -8.05 3.66
CA PHE A 247 -9.41 -8.92 4.22
C PHE A 247 -10.15 -9.75 3.16
N LYS A 248 -10.25 -9.26 1.93
CA LYS A 248 -10.74 -10.06 0.81
C LYS A 248 -9.80 -11.22 0.51
N ASN A 249 -8.51 -10.95 0.38
CA ASN A 249 -7.49 -11.96 0.10
C ASN A 249 -7.38 -12.98 1.25
N LEU A 250 -7.40 -12.54 2.51
CA LEU A 250 -7.43 -13.42 3.68
C LEU A 250 -8.56 -14.44 3.58
N LYS A 251 -9.77 -13.96 3.28
CA LYS A 251 -10.94 -14.82 3.14
C LYS A 251 -10.83 -15.80 1.97
N GLU A 252 -10.21 -15.39 0.86
CA GLU A 252 -10.04 -16.24 -0.33
C GLU A 252 -8.95 -17.30 -0.10
N THR A 253 -7.87 -16.94 0.61
CA THR A 253 -6.76 -17.84 0.92
C THR A 253 -7.17 -18.98 1.87
N VAL A 254 -7.91 -18.68 2.93
CA VAL A 254 -8.35 -19.69 3.92
C VAL A 254 -9.57 -20.50 3.50
N LYS A 255 -10.18 -20.20 2.35
CA LYS A 255 -11.31 -20.98 1.81
C LYS A 255 -10.90 -22.03 0.78
N LYS A 256 -9.68 -21.93 0.27
CA LYS A 256 -9.14 -22.90 -0.71
C LYS A 256 -8.75 -24.18 -0.04
#